data_541c84a06a54761cfc360948b81068bd
#
_entry.id   541c84a06a54761cfc360948b81068bd
#
_cell.length_a   1.000
_cell.length_b   1.000
_cell.length_c   1.000
_cell.angle_alpha   90.00
_cell.angle_beta   90.00
_cell.angle_gamma   90.00
#
_symmetry.space_group_name_H-M   'P 1'
#
loop_
_entity.id
_entity.type
_entity.pdbx_description
1 polymer ?
#
loop_
_entity_poly.entity_id
_entity_poly.type
_entity_poly.pdbx_seq_one_letter_code
_entity_poly.pdbx_strand_id
1 'polypeptide(L)'
;MVHRVRNDALTSQLRSAIRKATLALKAGKHDDATAALAHATPIIDSMVNKGIIHRNKAARHKSRLTKQVRALAKSSPPPAT
;
A
#
# COMPACT_ATOMS: atom_id res chain seq x y z
N MET A 1 -12.77 9.84 -21.46
CA MET A 1 -12.29 10.05 -20.87
C MET A 1 -11.44 11.12 -20.57
N VAL A 2 -11.93 12.14 -20.37
CA VAL A 2 -11.31 13.24 -19.97
C VAL A 2 -10.52 13.12 -18.81
N HIS A 3 -10.82 12.22 -18.01
CA HIS A 3 -10.12 12.10 -16.75
C HIS A 3 -8.82 11.38 -16.85
N ARG A 4 -8.47 10.94 -18.03
CA ARG A 4 -7.30 10.12 -18.19
C ARG A 4 -6.01 10.79 -17.72
N VAL A 5 -5.83 12.05 -18.00
CA VAL A 5 -4.63 12.76 -17.60
C VAL A 5 -4.56 12.88 -16.07
N ARG A 6 -5.69 13.24 -15.49
CA ARG A 6 -5.77 13.35 -14.05
C ARG A 6 -5.58 12.00 -13.39
N ASN A 7 -6.15 10.95 -14.01
CA ASN A 7 -6.01 9.62 -13.49
C ASN A 7 -4.57 9.14 -13.51
N ASP A 8 -3.81 9.53 -14.52
CA ASP A 8 -2.42 9.14 -14.62
C ASP A 8 -1.62 9.67 -13.44
N ALA A 9 -1.82 10.93 -13.08
CA ALA A 9 -1.11 11.52 -11.97
C ALA A 9 -1.49 10.84 -10.67
N LEU A 10 -2.78 10.62 -10.47
CA LEU A 10 -3.26 9.98 -9.25
C LEU A 10 -2.86 8.51 -9.19
N THR A 11 -2.87 7.83 -10.33
CA THR A 11 -2.45 6.45 -10.39
C THR A 11 -0.96 6.34 -10.06
N SER A 12 -0.15 7.28 -10.50
CA SER A 12 1.26 7.30 -10.16
C SER A 12 1.46 7.46 -8.67
N GLN A 13 0.67 8.31 -8.05
CA GLN A 13 0.72 8.50 -6.61
C GLN A 13 0.40 7.21 -5.87
N LEU A 14 -0.63 6.51 -6.34
CA LEU A 14 -1.02 5.25 -5.75
C LEU A 14 0.09 4.20 -5.89
N ARG A 15 0.64 4.09 -7.09
CA ARG A 15 1.73 3.15 -7.34
C ARG A 15 2.94 3.44 -6.46
N SER A 16 3.27 4.71 -6.31
CA SER A 16 4.39 5.09 -5.46
C SER A 16 4.17 4.66 -4.02
N ALA A 17 2.96 4.87 -3.52
CA ALA A 17 2.65 4.49 -2.15
C ALA A 17 2.75 2.98 -1.95
N ILE A 18 2.19 2.22 -2.89
CA ILE A 18 2.23 0.77 -2.81
C ILE A 18 3.66 0.27 -2.95
N ARG A 19 4.42 0.89 -3.84
CA ARG A 19 5.81 0.50 -4.06
C ARG A 19 6.66 0.71 -2.81
N LYS A 20 6.44 1.83 -2.12
CA LYS A 20 7.18 2.09 -0.89
C LYS A 20 6.89 1.02 0.15
N ALA A 21 5.63 0.63 0.27
CA ALA A 21 5.25 -0.43 1.19
C ALA A 21 5.91 -1.75 0.79
N THR A 22 5.90 -2.06 -0.50
CA THR A 22 6.49 -3.29 -1.00
C THR A 22 8.00 -3.32 -0.77
N LEU A 23 8.67 -2.19 -1.01
CA LEU A 23 10.11 -2.11 -0.78
C LEU A 23 10.46 -2.30 0.69
N ALA A 24 9.67 -1.71 1.57
CA ALA A 24 9.88 -1.90 3.00
C ALA A 24 9.70 -3.36 3.41
N LEU A 25 8.71 -4.02 2.80
CA LEU A 25 8.47 -5.43 3.05
C LEU A 25 9.64 -6.28 2.57
N LYS A 26 10.16 -5.97 1.39
CA LYS A 26 11.30 -6.70 0.86
C LYS A 26 12.56 -6.49 1.69
N ALA A 27 12.69 -5.31 2.26
CA ALA A 27 13.82 -5.01 3.10
C ALA A 27 13.70 -5.66 4.47
N GLY A 28 12.54 -6.20 4.79
CA GLY A 28 12.33 -6.87 6.06
C GLY A 28 12.18 -5.92 7.22
N LYS A 29 11.88 -4.66 6.95
CA LYS A 29 11.74 -3.67 8.02
C LYS A 29 10.29 -3.50 8.40
N HIS A 30 9.89 -4.16 9.42
CA HIS A 30 8.49 -4.16 9.85
C HIS A 30 7.98 -2.76 10.17
N ASP A 31 8.77 -1.97 10.88
CA ASP A 31 8.35 -0.63 11.24
C ASP A 31 8.13 0.25 10.01
N ASP A 32 9.06 0.17 9.05
CA ASP A 32 8.93 0.93 7.82
C ASP A 32 7.74 0.45 7.01
N ALA A 33 7.51 -0.85 6.98
CA ALA A 33 6.39 -1.42 6.24
C ALA A 33 5.07 -0.98 6.86
N THR A 34 4.99 -0.97 8.19
CA THR A 34 3.79 -0.52 8.90
C THR A 34 3.53 0.96 8.61
N ALA A 35 4.57 1.77 8.67
CA ALA A 35 4.42 3.19 8.38
C ALA A 35 4.01 3.42 6.94
N ALA A 36 4.59 2.67 6.00
CA ALA A 36 4.25 2.80 4.60
C ALA A 36 2.82 2.35 4.34
N LEU A 37 2.37 1.30 5.00
CA LEU A 37 1.00 0.84 4.89
C LEU A 37 0.03 1.89 5.42
N ALA A 38 0.34 2.48 6.57
CA ALA A 38 -0.48 3.53 7.15
C ALA A 38 -0.55 4.75 6.22
N HIS A 39 0.54 5.04 5.53
CA HIS A 39 0.58 6.14 4.58
C HIS A 39 -0.24 5.80 3.33
N ALA A 40 -0.15 4.57 2.86
CA ALA A 40 -0.82 4.15 1.63
C ALA A 40 -2.33 4.01 1.80
N THR A 41 -2.79 3.62 2.96
CA THR A 41 -4.21 3.37 3.19
C THR A 41 -5.09 4.56 2.84
N PRO A 42 -4.83 5.77 3.34
CA PRO A 42 -5.69 6.90 2.98
C PRO A 42 -5.58 7.27 1.50
N ILE A 43 -4.43 7.03 0.89
CA ILE A 43 -4.26 7.28 -0.53
C ILE A 43 -5.15 6.32 -1.32
N ILE A 44 -5.15 5.05 -0.96
CA ILE A 44 -5.98 4.05 -1.61
C ILE A 44 -7.46 4.41 -1.47
N ASP A 45 -7.88 4.77 -0.26
CA ASP A 45 -9.26 5.15 -0.01
C ASP A 45 -9.66 6.38 -0.82
N SER A 46 -8.76 7.34 -0.91
CA SER A 46 -9.00 8.54 -1.69
C SER A 46 -9.19 8.20 -3.17
N MET A 47 -8.42 7.25 -3.69
CA MET A 47 -8.55 6.83 -5.08
C MET A 47 -9.90 6.20 -5.35
N VAL A 48 -10.44 5.46 -4.38
CA VAL A 48 -11.77 4.90 -4.51
C VAL A 48 -12.81 6.01 -4.57
N ASN A 49 -12.69 7.00 -3.68
CA ASN A 49 -13.61 8.12 -3.65
C ASN A 49 -13.60 8.92 -4.94
N LYS A 50 -12.46 9.00 -5.58
CA LYS A 50 -12.32 9.71 -6.84
C LYS A 50 -12.68 8.87 -8.05
N GLY A 51 -13.02 7.62 -7.83
CA GLY A 51 -13.41 6.74 -8.91
C GLY A 51 -12.26 6.25 -9.78
N ILE A 52 -11.05 6.36 -9.28
CA ILE A 52 -9.87 5.93 -10.04
C ILE A 52 -9.69 4.42 -9.98
N ILE A 53 -9.97 3.84 -8.84
CA ILE A 53 -9.96 2.39 -8.70
C ILE A 53 -11.25 1.95 -8.05
N HIS A 54 -11.64 0.72 -8.33
CA HIS A 54 -12.83 0.15 -7.76
C HIS A 54 -12.53 -0.25 -6.32
N ARG A 55 -13.54 -0.14 -5.45
CA ARG A 55 -13.33 -0.47 -4.04
C ARG A 55 -12.88 -1.91 -3.83
N ASN A 56 -13.25 -2.83 -4.72
CA ASN A 56 -12.80 -4.21 -4.61
C ASN A 56 -11.29 -4.30 -4.79
N LYS A 57 -10.77 -3.54 -5.74
CA LYS A 57 -9.35 -3.52 -5.99
C LYS A 57 -8.62 -2.85 -4.83
N ALA A 58 -9.20 -1.79 -4.29
CA ALA A 58 -8.62 -1.10 -3.14
C ALA A 58 -8.57 -2.04 -1.94
N ALA A 59 -9.64 -2.77 -1.70
CA ALA A 59 -9.69 -3.72 -0.60
C ALA A 59 -8.63 -4.80 -0.77
N ARG A 60 -8.42 -5.24 -2.00
CA ARG A 60 -7.41 -6.25 -2.29
C ARG A 60 -6.01 -5.73 -1.98
N HIS A 61 -5.70 -4.51 -2.40
CA HIS A 61 -4.40 -3.90 -2.11
C HIS A 61 -4.18 -3.77 -0.61
N LYS A 62 -5.16 -3.25 0.10
CA LYS A 62 -5.05 -3.06 1.54
C LYS A 62 -4.90 -4.40 2.25
N SER A 63 -5.68 -5.37 1.84
CA SER A 63 -5.65 -6.68 2.44
C SER A 63 -4.31 -7.38 2.23
N ARG A 64 -3.79 -7.31 1.02
CA ARG A 64 -2.49 -7.92 0.72
C ARG A 64 -1.37 -7.27 1.51
N LEU A 65 -1.34 -5.94 1.52
CA LEU A 65 -0.30 -5.23 2.25
C LEU A 65 -0.39 -5.52 3.73
N THR A 66 -1.59 -5.55 4.28
CA THR A 66 -1.79 -5.84 5.69
C THR A 66 -1.31 -7.24 6.02
N LYS A 67 -1.64 -8.22 5.18
CA LYS A 67 -1.20 -9.58 5.39
C LYS A 67 0.32 -9.69 5.34
N GLN A 68 0.92 -9.01 4.38
CA GLN A 68 2.36 -9.06 4.23
C GLN A 68 3.07 -8.43 5.41
N VAL A 69 2.53 -7.32 5.91
CA VAL A 69 3.09 -6.68 7.10
C VAL A 69 2.97 -7.60 8.31
N ARG A 70 1.82 -8.23 8.46
CA ARG A 70 1.62 -9.18 9.56
C ARG A 70 2.54 -10.37 9.45
N ALA A 71 2.69 -10.89 8.24
CA ALA A 71 3.57 -12.03 8.02
C ALA A 71 5.02 -11.66 8.35
N LEU A 72 5.41 -10.45 8.00
CA LEU A 72 6.73 -9.96 8.31
C LEU A 72 6.95 -9.91 9.82
N ALA A 73 5.95 -9.43 10.54
CA ALA A 73 6.04 -9.35 12.00
C ALA A 73 6.16 -10.72 12.63
N LYS A 74 5.46 -11.71 12.07
CA LYS A 74 5.49 -13.04 12.63
C LYS A 74 6.73 -13.81 12.23
N SER A 75 7.10 -13.73 10.98
CA SER A 75 8.21 -14.52 10.53
C SER A 75 9.53 -13.88 10.83
N SER A 76 9.52 -12.61 11.10
CA SER A 76 10.71 -11.98 11.47
C SER A 76 11.03 -12.37 12.84
N PRO A 77 11.98 -13.10 13.08
CA PRO A 77 12.28 -13.52 14.37
C PRO A 77 12.77 -12.35 15.05
N PRO A 78 12.49 -12.27 16.08
CA PRO A 78 12.80 -11.25 16.82
C PRO A 78 14.14 -11.33 17.03
N PRO A 79 14.63 -10.80 16.67
CA PRO A 79 15.77 -10.90 16.87
C PRO A 79 16.00 -10.86 18.10
N ALA A 80 15.89 -10.99 18.32
CA ALA A 80 15.94 -10.98 19.18
C ALA A 80 15.74 -11.03 19.82
N THR A 81 15.72 -10.97 19.81
CA THR A 81 15.56 -11.00 20.44
C THR A 81 15.82 -11.19 20.61
#